data_dfa38c592f330dc09e822883d553c610
#
_entry.id   dfa38c592f330dc09e822883d553c610
#
_cell.length_a   1.000
_cell.length_b   1.000
_cell.length_c   1.000
_cell.angle_alpha   90.00
_cell.angle_beta   90.00
_cell.angle_gamma   90.00
#
_symmetry.space_group_name_H-M   'P 1'
#
loop_
_entity.id
_entity.type
_entity.pdbx_description
1 polymer ?
#
loop_
_entity_poly.entity_id
_entity_poly.type
_entity_poly.pdbx_seq_one_letter_code
_entity_poly.pdbx_strand_id
1 'polypeptide(L)'
;MSKTIIIVDDHKLFAQSLQILVNSYDGFEVIQLCKNGEELVKYFQEGNVSPDLILLDMRMPVMDGMATMQWLKENHPNQKVLTLTVDQEDETIIKMLRLGCRGYLLKDIDPEEFEHALNAIDRTGYYSNKTISEALSREERKEKYEALTERELEFLNHACSELTYKAIAGEMNLSPKTVENYRESLFSKLHVKSRVGLVIFAIKEGICEL
;
A
#
# COMPACT_ATOMS: atom_id res chain seq x y z
N MET A 1 -12.33 -4.89 -29.04
CA MET A 1 -11.56 -6.11 -28.67
C MET A 1 -11.65 -6.26 -27.17
N SER A 2 -11.93 -7.45 -26.68
CA SER A 2 -11.97 -7.71 -25.23
C SER A 2 -10.57 -7.62 -24.64
N LYS A 3 -10.48 -7.14 -23.40
CA LYS A 3 -9.25 -7.14 -22.62
C LYS A 3 -9.01 -8.51 -22.04
N THR A 4 -7.82 -9.02 -22.25
CA THR A 4 -7.45 -10.38 -21.84
C THR A 4 -6.95 -10.38 -20.40
N ILE A 5 -7.44 -11.32 -19.60
CA ILE A 5 -7.11 -11.45 -18.18
C ILE A 5 -6.56 -12.84 -17.88
N ILE A 6 -5.50 -12.91 -17.08
CA ILE A 6 -5.05 -14.14 -16.44
C ILE A 6 -5.39 -14.05 -14.93
N ILE A 7 -5.94 -15.13 -14.38
CA ILE A 7 -6.18 -15.28 -12.95
C ILE A 7 -5.11 -16.23 -12.39
N VAL A 8 -4.44 -15.79 -11.33
CA VAL A 8 -3.41 -16.57 -10.61
C VAL A 8 -3.86 -16.73 -9.17
N ASP A 9 -4.39 -17.93 -8.86
CA ASP A 9 -4.98 -18.24 -7.56
C ASP A 9 -5.01 -19.77 -7.35
N ASP A 10 -4.56 -20.26 -6.21
CA ASP A 10 -4.51 -21.70 -5.90
C ASP A 10 -5.88 -22.26 -5.46
N HIS A 11 -6.83 -21.39 -5.10
CA HIS A 11 -8.19 -21.76 -4.76
C HIS A 11 -9.03 -21.99 -6.01
N LYS A 12 -8.99 -23.21 -6.55
CA LYS A 12 -9.62 -23.58 -7.83
C LYS A 12 -11.09 -23.12 -7.96
N LEU A 13 -11.90 -23.30 -6.92
CA LEU A 13 -13.32 -22.91 -6.95
C LEU A 13 -13.47 -21.40 -7.06
N PHE A 14 -12.66 -20.63 -6.32
CA PHE A 14 -12.66 -19.19 -6.38
C PHE A 14 -12.22 -18.69 -7.76
N ALA A 15 -11.10 -19.20 -8.29
CA ALA A 15 -10.60 -18.83 -9.64
C ALA A 15 -11.63 -19.09 -10.73
N GLN A 16 -12.33 -20.25 -10.67
CA GLN A 16 -13.38 -20.57 -11.65
C GLN A 16 -14.62 -19.66 -11.51
N SER A 17 -15.04 -19.33 -10.28
CA SER A 17 -16.13 -18.40 -10.03
C SER A 17 -15.79 -17.00 -10.52
N LEU A 18 -14.56 -16.56 -10.23
CA LEU A 18 -14.05 -15.27 -10.69
C LEU A 18 -13.96 -15.21 -12.23
N GLN A 19 -13.55 -16.30 -12.90
CA GLN A 19 -13.57 -16.41 -14.35
C GLN A 19 -14.98 -16.20 -14.92
N ILE A 20 -15.99 -16.85 -14.33
CA ILE A 20 -17.38 -16.68 -14.76
C ILE A 20 -17.82 -15.23 -14.59
N LEU A 21 -17.51 -14.62 -13.45
CA LEU A 21 -17.84 -13.24 -13.16
C LEU A 21 -17.17 -12.28 -14.14
N VAL A 22 -15.85 -12.39 -14.35
CA VAL A 22 -15.11 -11.53 -15.28
C VAL A 22 -15.64 -11.66 -16.71
N ASN A 23 -15.93 -12.88 -17.15
CA ASN A 23 -16.46 -13.13 -18.50
C ASN A 23 -17.92 -12.65 -18.67
N SER A 24 -18.63 -12.35 -17.59
CA SER A 24 -19.96 -11.72 -17.64
C SER A 24 -19.92 -10.21 -17.84
N TYR A 25 -18.77 -9.58 -17.61
CA TYR A 25 -18.59 -8.14 -17.83
C TYR A 25 -18.23 -7.85 -19.30
N ASP A 26 -18.85 -6.84 -19.85
CA ASP A 26 -18.58 -6.42 -21.22
C ASP A 26 -17.11 -5.96 -21.39
N GLY A 27 -16.46 -6.52 -22.38
CA GLY A 27 -15.10 -6.09 -22.76
C GLY A 27 -13.96 -6.78 -22.01
N PHE A 28 -14.23 -7.80 -21.21
CA PHE A 28 -13.20 -8.60 -20.53
C PHE A 28 -13.31 -10.09 -20.87
N GLU A 29 -12.18 -10.79 -20.92
CA GLU A 29 -12.11 -12.22 -21.18
C GLU A 29 -10.96 -12.85 -20.40
N VAL A 30 -11.25 -13.90 -19.64
CA VAL A 30 -10.21 -14.69 -18.95
C VAL A 30 -9.67 -15.74 -19.90
N ILE A 31 -8.39 -15.61 -20.26
CA ILE A 31 -7.70 -16.49 -21.22
C ILE A 31 -6.95 -17.65 -20.56
N GLN A 32 -6.60 -17.52 -19.28
CA GLN A 32 -5.83 -18.54 -18.57
C GLN A 32 -6.11 -18.49 -17.06
N LEU A 33 -6.09 -19.67 -16.43
CA LEU A 33 -6.04 -19.84 -14.97
C LEU A 33 -4.69 -20.47 -14.59
N CYS A 34 -3.96 -19.86 -13.66
CA CYS A 34 -2.72 -20.38 -13.08
C CYS A 34 -2.94 -20.61 -11.58
N LYS A 35 -2.36 -21.68 -11.03
CA LYS A 35 -2.51 -22.00 -9.59
C LYS A 35 -1.48 -21.32 -8.71
N ASN A 36 -0.43 -20.75 -9.27
CA ASN A 36 0.65 -20.07 -8.57
C ASN A 36 1.51 -19.26 -9.56
N GLY A 37 2.47 -18.52 -9.04
CA GLY A 37 3.37 -17.70 -9.85
C GLY A 37 4.24 -18.52 -10.81
N GLU A 38 4.63 -19.76 -10.46
CA GLU A 38 5.46 -20.60 -11.34
C GLU A 38 4.70 -20.98 -12.62
N GLU A 39 3.40 -21.30 -12.52
CA GLU A 39 2.57 -21.55 -13.71
C GLU A 39 2.44 -20.29 -14.59
N LEU A 40 2.35 -19.12 -13.99
CA LEU A 40 2.35 -17.86 -14.74
C LEU A 40 3.70 -17.60 -15.43
N VAL A 41 4.81 -17.81 -14.75
CA VAL A 41 6.16 -17.70 -15.33
C VAL A 41 6.30 -18.63 -16.53
N LYS A 42 5.87 -19.88 -16.39
CA LYS A 42 5.88 -20.87 -17.47
C LYS A 42 5.04 -20.40 -18.66
N TYR A 43 3.85 -19.86 -18.42
CA TYR A 43 2.98 -19.30 -19.46
C TYR A 43 3.73 -18.25 -20.31
N PHE A 44 4.46 -17.33 -19.68
CA PHE A 44 5.25 -16.32 -20.39
C PHE A 44 6.45 -16.93 -21.13
N GLN A 45 7.15 -17.90 -20.50
CA GLN A 45 8.32 -18.56 -21.11
C GLN A 45 7.96 -19.40 -22.35
N GLU A 46 6.75 -19.90 -22.44
CA GLU A 46 6.24 -20.62 -23.62
C GLU A 46 5.95 -19.68 -24.82
N GLY A 47 6.16 -18.37 -24.65
CA GLY A 47 5.98 -17.39 -25.72
C GLY A 47 4.51 -17.03 -25.99
N ASN A 48 3.63 -17.30 -25.03
CA ASN A 48 2.22 -16.91 -25.10
C ASN A 48 2.04 -15.39 -25.06
N VAL A 49 0.91 -14.91 -25.56
CA VAL A 49 0.60 -13.47 -25.60
C VAL A 49 0.44 -12.93 -24.19
N SER A 50 1.10 -11.79 -23.90
CA SER A 50 0.92 -11.09 -22.62
C SER A 50 -0.53 -10.64 -22.45
N PRO A 51 -1.15 -10.89 -21.27
CA PRO A 51 -2.50 -10.42 -21.01
C PRO A 51 -2.53 -8.90 -20.79
N ASP A 52 -3.69 -8.29 -20.98
CA ASP A 52 -3.89 -6.87 -20.63
C ASP A 52 -3.82 -6.65 -19.10
N LEU A 53 -4.26 -7.63 -18.31
CA LEU A 53 -4.30 -7.57 -16.86
C LEU A 53 -4.08 -8.96 -16.23
N ILE A 54 -3.40 -9.00 -15.10
CA ILE A 54 -3.29 -10.19 -14.25
C ILE A 54 -4.03 -9.92 -12.94
N LEU A 55 -4.93 -10.82 -12.56
CA LEU A 55 -5.51 -10.91 -11.22
C LEU A 55 -4.64 -11.86 -10.40
N LEU A 56 -4.04 -11.37 -9.32
CA LEU A 56 -3.00 -12.09 -8.60
C LEU A 56 -3.38 -12.26 -7.12
N ASP A 57 -3.49 -13.50 -6.68
CA ASP A 57 -3.54 -13.78 -5.24
C ASP A 57 -2.16 -13.66 -4.59
N MET A 58 -2.16 -13.31 -3.32
CA MET A 58 -0.94 -13.16 -2.51
C MET A 58 -0.47 -14.48 -1.93
N ARG A 59 -1.38 -15.31 -1.46
CA ARG A 59 -1.06 -16.51 -0.69
C ARG A 59 -1.22 -17.76 -1.54
N MET A 60 -0.16 -18.17 -2.20
CA MET A 60 -0.13 -19.37 -3.03
C MET A 60 1.09 -20.24 -2.70
N PRO A 61 0.99 -21.57 -2.85
CA PRO A 61 2.12 -22.46 -2.69
C PRO A 61 3.12 -22.31 -3.84
N VAL A 62 4.34 -22.76 -3.65
CA VAL A 62 5.46 -22.81 -4.62
C VAL A 62 6.03 -21.42 -4.92
N MET A 63 5.26 -20.53 -5.54
CA MET A 63 5.61 -19.13 -5.83
C MET A 63 4.42 -18.25 -5.50
N ASP A 64 4.54 -17.49 -4.43
CA ASP A 64 3.53 -16.58 -3.88
C ASP A 64 3.36 -15.30 -4.73
N GLY A 65 2.38 -14.47 -4.35
CA GLY A 65 2.09 -13.24 -5.08
C GLY A 65 3.24 -12.22 -5.02
N MET A 66 3.99 -12.16 -3.91
CA MET A 66 5.11 -11.25 -3.76
C MET A 66 6.26 -11.63 -4.70
N ALA A 67 6.66 -12.90 -4.70
CA ALA A 67 7.68 -13.42 -5.61
C ALA A 67 7.25 -13.29 -7.08
N THR A 68 5.96 -13.50 -7.36
CA THR A 68 5.39 -13.32 -8.69
C THR A 68 5.47 -11.88 -9.17
N MET A 69 5.12 -10.91 -8.31
CA MET A 69 5.24 -9.48 -8.62
C MET A 69 6.70 -9.05 -8.83
N GLN A 70 7.63 -9.57 -8.00
CA GLN A 70 9.05 -9.28 -8.18
C GLN A 70 9.54 -9.78 -9.55
N TRP A 71 9.19 -10.99 -9.94
CA TRP A 71 9.53 -11.55 -11.25
C TRP A 71 8.93 -10.74 -12.40
N LEU A 72 7.65 -10.34 -12.29
CA LEU A 72 6.97 -9.51 -13.29
C LEU A 72 7.64 -8.14 -13.43
N LYS A 73 8.04 -7.52 -12.32
CA LYS A 73 8.76 -6.23 -12.33
C LYS A 73 10.07 -6.31 -13.10
N GLU A 74 10.79 -7.42 -12.99
CA GLU A 74 12.08 -7.64 -13.65
C GLU A 74 11.95 -8.01 -15.14
N ASN A 75 10.94 -8.82 -15.49
CA ASN A 75 10.81 -9.39 -16.83
C ASN A 75 9.71 -8.72 -17.68
N HIS A 76 8.66 -8.19 -17.02
CA HIS A 76 7.50 -7.58 -17.68
C HIS A 76 7.05 -6.30 -16.95
N PRO A 77 7.90 -5.25 -16.86
CA PRO A 77 7.67 -4.08 -15.98
C PRO A 77 6.41 -3.26 -16.33
N ASN A 78 5.88 -3.41 -17.53
CA ASN A 78 4.67 -2.73 -17.97
C ASN A 78 3.39 -3.55 -17.75
N GLN A 79 3.50 -4.81 -17.28
CA GLN A 79 2.36 -5.66 -17.04
C GLN A 79 1.47 -5.08 -15.95
N LYS A 80 0.19 -4.90 -16.26
CA LYS A 80 -0.79 -4.47 -15.25
C LYS A 80 -1.15 -5.66 -14.37
N VAL A 81 -1.11 -5.44 -13.05
CA VAL A 81 -1.48 -6.44 -12.04
C VAL A 81 -2.45 -5.82 -11.05
N LEU A 82 -3.57 -6.48 -10.81
CA LEU A 82 -4.51 -6.20 -9.74
C LEU A 82 -4.41 -7.34 -8.71
N THR A 83 -4.01 -7.00 -7.51
CA THR A 83 -3.96 -7.97 -6.41
C THR A 83 -5.35 -8.19 -5.84
N LEU A 84 -5.72 -9.45 -5.63
CA LEU A 84 -6.99 -9.88 -5.06
C LEU A 84 -6.72 -10.91 -3.96
N THR A 85 -6.85 -10.54 -2.69
CA THR A 85 -6.35 -11.33 -1.56
C THR A 85 -7.22 -11.18 -0.31
N VAL A 86 -7.01 -12.05 0.67
CA VAL A 86 -7.57 -11.92 2.03
C VAL A 86 -6.66 -11.14 2.98
N ASP A 87 -5.46 -10.77 2.54
CA ASP A 87 -4.47 -10.08 3.35
C ASP A 87 -4.78 -8.57 3.43
N GLN A 88 -4.77 -8.03 4.65
CA GLN A 88 -5.07 -6.62 4.93
C GLN A 88 -3.89 -5.88 5.59
N GLU A 89 -2.72 -6.51 5.66
CA GLU A 89 -1.54 -5.91 6.29
C GLU A 89 -1.00 -4.74 5.46
N ASP A 90 -0.91 -3.56 6.06
CA ASP A 90 -0.43 -2.34 5.42
C ASP A 90 0.95 -2.55 4.77
N GLU A 91 1.85 -3.26 5.44
CA GLU A 91 3.19 -3.53 4.93
C GLU A 91 3.15 -4.32 3.61
N THR A 92 2.25 -5.30 3.50
CA THR A 92 2.04 -6.08 2.30
C THR A 92 1.50 -5.21 1.16
N ILE A 93 0.49 -4.37 1.46
CA ILE A 93 -0.09 -3.44 0.50
C ILE A 93 0.99 -2.50 -0.06
N ILE A 94 1.76 -1.87 0.83
CA ILE A 94 2.83 -0.93 0.45
C ILE A 94 3.92 -1.62 -0.40
N LYS A 95 4.36 -2.82 -0.01
CA LYS A 95 5.33 -3.58 -0.80
C LYS A 95 4.83 -3.89 -2.20
N MET A 96 3.57 -4.31 -2.34
CA MET A 96 2.97 -4.60 -3.63
C MET A 96 2.87 -3.36 -4.53
N LEU A 97 2.48 -2.21 -3.97
CA LEU A 97 2.45 -0.95 -4.70
C LEU A 97 3.86 -0.52 -5.15
N ARG A 98 4.87 -0.66 -4.29
CA ARG A 98 6.29 -0.39 -4.63
C ARG A 98 6.84 -1.33 -5.71
N LEU A 99 6.31 -2.55 -5.81
CA LEU A 99 6.63 -3.48 -6.89
C LEU A 99 5.92 -3.14 -8.21
N GLY A 100 4.93 -2.25 -8.21
CA GLY A 100 4.24 -1.78 -9.41
C GLY A 100 2.84 -2.37 -9.61
N CYS A 101 2.26 -2.97 -8.57
CA CYS A 101 0.86 -3.36 -8.56
C CYS A 101 -0.04 -2.15 -8.87
N ARG A 102 -1.06 -2.34 -9.71
CA ARG A 102 -1.95 -1.27 -10.19
C ARG A 102 -3.21 -1.09 -9.35
N GLY A 103 -3.43 -1.98 -8.41
CA GLY A 103 -4.53 -1.93 -7.46
C GLY A 103 -4.47 -3.11 -6.49
N TYR A 104 -5.15 -2.97 -5.37
CA TYR A 104 -5.19 -3.96 -4.30
C TYR A 104 -6.62 -4.08 -3.80
N LEU A 105 -7.18 -5.27 -3.86
CA LEU A 105 -8.54 -5.58 -3.47
C LEU A 105 -8.56 -6.75 -2.48
N LEU A 106 -9.55 -6.73 -1.61
CA LEU A 106 -9.85 -7.87 -0.75
C LEU A 106 -10.80 -8.84 -1.48
N LYS A 107 -10.66 -10.15 -1.20
CA LYS A 107 -11.51 -11.19 -1.84
C LYS A 107 -12.99 -11.14 -1.40
N ASP A 108 -13.32 -10.39 -0.35
CA ASP A 108 -14.68 -10.15 0.13
C ASP A 108 -15.35 -8.89 -0.47
N ILE A 109 -14.77 -8.35 -1.53
CA ILE A 109 -15.28 -7.18 -2.24
C ILE A 109 -16.60 -7.47 -2.96
N ASP A 110 -17.45 -6.44 -3.07
CA ASP A 110 -18.67 -6.52 -3.85
C ASP A 110 -18.37 -6.59 -5.38
N PRO A 111 -19.17 -7.36 -6.15
CA PRO A 111 -18.98 -7.48 -7.60
C PRO A 111 -18.98 -6.14 -8.35
N GLU A 112 -19.78 -5.16 -7.92
CA GLU A 112 -19.84 -3.82 -8.52
C GLU A 112 -18.53 -3.03 -8.32
N GLU A 113 -17.94 -3.11 -7.12
CA GLU A 113 -16.64 -2.47 -6.85
C GLU A 113 -15.52 -3.18 -7.62
N PHE A 114 -15.59 -4.51 -7.75
CA PHE A 114 -14.64 -5.28 -8.55
C PHE A 114 -14.68 -4.87 -10.04
N GLU A 115 -15.88 -4.77 -10.64
CA GLU A 115 -16.06 -4.30 -12.01
C GLU A 115 -15.53 -2.86 -12.18
N HIS A 116 -15.81 -1.99 -11.22
CA HIS A 116 -15.27 -0.64 -11.21
C HIS A 116 -13.74 -0.62 -11.20
N ALA A 117 -13.10 -1.49 -10.41
CA ALA A 117 -11.64 -1.60 -10.36
C ALA A 117 -11.03 -2.06 -11.69
N LEU A 118 -11.63 -3.06 -12.35
CA LEU A 118 -11.21 -3.51 -13.69
C LEU A 118 -11.28 -2.37 -14.71
N ASN A 119 -12.40 -1.68 -14.76
CA ASN A 119 -12.62 -0.55 -15.66
C ASN A 119 -11.67 0.62 -15.36
N ALA A 120 -11.39 0.91 -14.10
CA ALA A 120 -10.46 1.96 -13.71
C ALA A 120 -9.03 1.64 -14.18
N ILE A 121 -8.55 0.40 -13.96
CA ILE A 121 -7.21 -0.04 -14.41
C ILE A 121 -7.11 -0.04 -15.95
N ASP A 122 -8.16 -0.41 -16.66
CA ASP A 122 -8.15 -0.35 -18.13
C ASP A 122 -8.00 1.10 -18.61
N ARG A 123 -8.79 2.03 -18.08
CA ARG A 123 -8.88 3.43 -18.52
C ARG A 123 -7.73 4.29 -18.05
N THR A 124 -7.32 4.18 -16.79
CA THR A 124 -6.36 5.09 -16.15
C THR A 124 -5.03 4.43 -15.83
N GLY A 125 -4.96 3.10 -15.89
CA GLY A 125 -3.79 2.32 -15.57
C GLY A 125 -3.62 1.95 -14.10
N TYR A 126 -4.50 2.43 -13.20
CA TYR A 126 -4.46 2.11 -11.77
C TYR A 126 -5.85 2.22 -11.13
N TYR A 127 -6.00 1.58 -9.98
CA TYR A 127 -7.17 1.69 -9.11
C TYR A 127 -6.73 1.98 -7.68
N SER A 128 -7.42 2.90 -7.01
CA SER A 128 -7.21 3.23 -5.61
C SER A 128 -8.53 3.19 -4.85
N ASN A 129 -8.49 2.61 -3.67
CA ASN A 129 -9.62 2.54 -2.75
C ASN A 129 -9.22 3.06 -1.36
N LYS A 130 -10.16 2.99 -0.42
CA LYS A 130 -9.95 3.42 0.96
C LYS A 130 -8.80 2.65 1.63
N THR A 131 -8.72 1.34 1.43
CA THR A 131 -7.67 0.47 1.99
C THR A 131 -6.28 0.92 1.57
N ILE A 132 -6.07 1.15 0.27
CA ILE A 132 -4.80 1.67 -0.25
C ILE A 132 -4.49 3.04 0.32
N SER A 133 -5.45 3.96 0.31
CA SER A 133 -5.26 5.34 0.78
C SER A 133 -4.91 5.41 2.28
N GLU A 134 -5.52 4.56 3.09
CA GLU A 134 -5.22 4.46 4.52
C GLU A 134 -3.85 3.84 4.78
N ALA A 135 -3.48 2.76 4.06
CA ALA A 135 -2.16 2.15 4.17
C ALA A 135 -1.05 3.14 3.81
N LEU A 136 -1.19 3.87 2.69
CA LEU A 136 -0.25 4.92 2.28
C LEU A 136 -0.14 6.04 3.33
N SER A 137 -1.27 6.48 3.89
CA SER A 137 -1.28 7.52 4.91
C SER A 137 -0.62 7.07 6.23
N ARG A 138 -0.76 5.79 6.60
CA ARG A 138 -0.07 5.21 7.77
C ARG A 138 1.42 5.07 7.54
N GLU A 139 1.83 4.63 6.35
CA GLU A 139 3.24 4.51 5.97
C GLU A 139 3.94 5.87 5.96
N GLU A 140 3.33 6.89 5.34
CA GLU A 140 3.88 8.25 5.34
C GLU A 140 4.08 8.80 6.76
N ARG A 141 3.15 8.51 7.68
CA ARG A 141 3.30 8.90 9.09
C ARG A 141 4.43 8.16 9.76
N LYS A 142 4.52 6.83 9.54
CA LYS A 142 5.59 5.99 10.08
C LYS A 142 6.97 6.46 9.61
N GLU A 143 7.13 6.74 8.32
CA GLU A 143 8.37 7.29 7.77
C GLU A 143 8.74 8.64 8.41
N LYS A 144 7.76 9.52 8.63
CA LYS A 144 7.97 10.80 9.35
C LYS A 144 8.40 10.61 10.79
N TYR A 145 7.80 9.64 11.48
CA TYR A 145 8.17 9.31 12.86
C TYR A 145 9.61 8.76 12.95
N GLU A 146 9.95 7.80 12.09
CA GLU A 146 11.29 7.19 12.03
C GLU A 146 12.39 8.18 11.64
N ALA A 147 12.04 9.28 10.97
CA ALA A 147 12.97 10.36 10.64
C ALA A 147 13.28 11.29 11.82
N LEU A 148 12.64 11.11 12.98
CA LEU A 148 12.88 11.94 14.17
C LEU A 148 14.08 11.39 14.96
N THR A 149 14.92 12.31 15.41
CA THR A 149 16.00 11.98 16.33
C THR A 149 15.48 11.77 17.76
N GLU A 150 16.21 11.06 18.60
CA GLU A 150 15.86 10.87 20.01
C GLU A 150 15.60 12.21 20.74
N ARG A 151 16.38 13.24 20.44
CA ARG A 151 16.20 14.58 21.02
C ARG A 151 14.94 15.31 20.52
N GLU A 152 14.56 15.10 19.26
CA GLU A 152 13.32 15.60 18.71
C GLU A 152 12.10 14.88 19.31
N LEU A 153 12.22 13.56 19.56
CA LEU A 153 11.19 12.78 20.25
C LEU A 153 11.03 13.24 21.71
N GLU A 154 12.14 13.46 22.43
CA GLU A 154 12.15 14.01 23.79
C GLU A 154 11.45 15.38 23.84
N PHE A 155 11.79 16.29 22.92
CA PHE A 155 11.13 17.58 22.80
C PHE A 155 9.64 17.42 22.45
N LEU A 156 9.28 16.54 21.52
CA LEU A 156 7.90 16.29 21.12
C LEU A 156 7.05 15.82 22.32
N ASN A 157 7.61 14.93 23.14
CA ASN A 157 6.95 14.46 24.36
C ASN A 157 6.69 15.61 25.36
N HIS A 158 7.70 16.45 25.61
CA HIS A 158 7.51 17.63 26.44
C HIS A 158 6.51 18.63 25.82
N ALA A 159 6.45 18.75 24.50
CA ALA A 159 5.50 19.62 23.81
C ALA A 159 4.03 19.18 24.00
N CYS A 160 3.78 17.93 24.38
CA CYS A 160 2.46 17.39 24.70
C CYS A 160 1.96 17.79 26.11
N SER A 161 2.82 18.35 26.95
CA SER A 161 2.47 18.84 28.30
C SER A 161 2.02 20.31 28.26
N GLU A 162 1.70 20.89 29.44
CA GLU A 162 1.39 22.32 29.58
C GLU A 162 2.62 23.24 29.68
N LEU A 163 3.84 22.67 29.60
CA LEU A 163 5.07 23.43 29.73
C LEU A 163 5.23 24.45 28.60
N THR A 164 5.70 25.64 28.93
CA THR A 164 6.14 26.60 27.91
C THR A 164 7.44 26.15 27.25
N TYR A 165 7.76 26.59 26.05
CA TYR A 165 9.04 26.26 25.39
C TYR A 165 10.27 26.66 26.22
N LYS A 166 10.16 27.74 27.05
CA LYS A 166 11.22 28.12 27.98
C LYS A 166 11.37 27.10 29.11
N ALA A 167 10.26 26.59 29.64
CA ALA A 167 10.29 25.54 30.66
C ALA A 167 10.83 24.21 30.09
N ILE A 168 10.43 23.85 28.89
CA ILE A 168 10.96 22.69 28.18
C ILE A 168 12.49 22.80 28.01
N ALA A 169 13.00 23.99 27.70
CA ALA A 169 14.45 24.19 27.60
C ALA A 169 15.16 23.93 28.93
N GLY A 170 14.53 24.25 30.05
CA GLY A 170 15.01 23.93 31.39
C GLY A 170 15.04 22.42 31.67
N GLU A 171 13.91 21.73 31.41
CA GLU A 171 13.78 20.28 31.60
C GLU A 171 14.80 19.47 30.75
N MET A 172 14.99 19.86 29.50
CA MET A 172 15.94 19.21 28.59
C MET A 172 17.39 19.65 28.81
N ASN A 173 17.67 20.57 29.73
CA ASN A 173 18.98 21.20 29.95
C ASN A 173 19.56 21.83 28.66
N LEU A 174 18.73 22.55 27.92
CA LEU A 174 19.07 23.17 26.64
C LEU A 174 18.88 24.69 26.68
N SER A 175 19.46 25.38 25.71
CA SER A 175 19.14 26.81 25.53
C SER A 175 17.74 26.99 24.90
N PRO A 176 17.03 28.09 25.20
CA PRO A 176 15.76 28.39 24.54
C PRO A 176 15.88 28.41 23.00
N LYS A 177 17.03 28.85 22.47
CA LYS A 177 17.28 28.85 21.03
C LYS A 177 17.38 27.43 20.42
N THR A 178 17.95 26.49 21.18
CA THR A 178 18.02 25.09 20.77
C THR A 178 16.63 24.45 20.69
N VAL A 179 15.77 24.73 21.68
CA VAL A 179 14.39 24.25 21.70
C VAL A 179 13.58 24.86 20.54
N GLU A 180 13.82 26.13 20.20
CA GLU A 180 13.21 26.77 19.05
C GLU A 180 13.63 26.07 17.74
N ASN A 181 14.90 25.69 17.59
CA ASN A 181 15.38 24.94 16.43
C ASN A 181 14.70 23.55 16.34
N TYR A 182 14.50 22.83 17.46
CA TYR A 182 13.75 21.56 17.45
C TYR A 182 12.30 21.77 17.01
N ARG A 183 11.64 22.83 17.53
CA ARG A 183 10.28 23.18 17.11
C ARG A 183 10.20 23.41 15.59
N GLU A 184 11.10 24.20 15.02
CA GLU A 184 11.13 24.49 13.59
C GLU A 184 11.44 23.24 12.77
N SER A 185 12.40 22.43 13.22
CA SER A 185 12.71 21.14 12.59
C SER A 185 11.49 20.24 12.56
N LEU A 186 10.79 20.05 13.69
CA LEU A 186 9.59 19.23 13.76
C LEU A 186 8.43 19.81 12.94
N PHE A 187 8.24 21.11 12.91
CA PHE A 187 7.22 21.74 12.06
C PHE A 187 7.48 21.41 10.59
N SER A 188 8.74 21.43 10.16
CA SER A 188 9.13 21.08 8.79
C SER A 188 8.97 19.60 8.51
N LYS A 189 9.54 18.73 9.36
CA LYS A 189 9.53 17.27 9.16
C LYS A 189 8.12 16.67 9.17
N LEU A 190 7.27 17.15 10.11
CA LEU A 190 5.92 16.64 10.31
C LEU A 190 4.86 17.40 9.49
N HIS A 191 5.26 18.44 8.74
CA HIS A 191 4.37 19.30 7.96
C HIS A 191 3.24 19.93 8.79
N VAL A 192 3.53 20.32 10.03
CA VAL A 192 2.61 21.01 10.94
C VAL A 192 3.01 22.46 11.15
N LYS A 193 2.06 23.31 11.54
CA LYS A 193 2.28 24.77 11.68
C LYS A 193 2.09 25.30 13.11
N SER A 194 1.79 24.42 14.05
CA SER A 194 1.46 24.82 15.42
C SER A 194 1.80 23.74 16.43
N ARG A 195 1.92 24.12 17.70
CA ARG A 195 2.06 23.17 18.81
C ARG A 195 0.90 22.17 18.86
N VAL A 196 -0.32 22.62 18.59
CA VAL A 196 -1.50 21.75 18.52
C VAL A 196 -1.30 20.68 17.45
N GLY A 197 -0.72 21.03 16.30
CA GLY A 197 -0.37 20.07 15.25
C GLY A 197 0.63 19.01 15.72
N LEU A 198 1.65 19.41 16.51
CA LEU A 198 2.60 18.46 17.13
C LEU A 198 1.90 17.51 18.09
N VAL A 199 1.04 18.04 18.97
CA VAL A 199 0.29 17.24 19.96
C VAL A 199 -0.63 16.23 19.25
N ILE A 200 -1.38 16.67 18.23
CA ILE A 200 -2.24 15.77 17.44
C ILE A 200 -1.43 14.66 16.77
N PHE A 201 -0.26 14.98 16.23
CA PHE A 201 0.65 13.99 15.66
C PHE A 201 1.10 13.01 16.76
N ALA A 202 1.60 13.49 17.88
CA ALA A 202 2.10 12.68 18.98
C ALA A 202 1.05 11.71 19.54
N ILE A 203 -0.21 12.15 19.68
CA ILE A 203 -1.33 11.30 20.09
C ILE A 203 -1.61 10.21 19.07
N LYS A 204 -1.65 10.55 17.77
CA LYS A 204 -1.92 9.61 16.69
C LYS A 204 -0.85 8.52 16.56
N GLU A 205 0.39 8.83 16.90
CA GLU A 205 1.52 7.90 16.86
C GLU A 205 1.77 7.22 18.23
N GLY A 206 0.93 7.46 19.23
CA GLY A 206 1.07 6.85 20.57
C GLY A 206 2.31 7.32 21.34
N ILE A 207 2.87 8.49 21.00
CA ILE A 207 4.02 9.08 21.70
C ILE A 207 3.58 9.68 23.03
N CYS A 208 2.37 10.20 23.08
CA CYS A 208 1.74 10.67 24.31
C CYS A 208 0.28 10.24 24.39
N GLU A 209 -0.20 10.01 25.61
CA GLU A 209 -1.61 9.75 25.94
C GLU A 209 -2.30 11.04 26.38
N LEU A 210 -3.62 11.13 26.20
CA LEU A 210 -4.46 12.23 26.68
C LEU A 210 -4.82 12.05 28.14
#